data_2666cc5dcb09349a4a5f4bf57c1a17bf
#
_entry.id   2666cc5dcb09349a4a5f4bf57c1a17bf
#
_cell.length_a   1.000
_cell.length_b   1.000
_cell.length_c   1.000
_cell.angle_alpha   90.00
_cell.angle_beta   90.00
_cell.angle_gamma   90.00
#
_symmetry.space_group_name_H-M   'P 1'
#
loop_
_entity.id
_entity.type
_entity.pdbx_description
1 polymer ?
#
loop_
_entity_poly.entity_id
_entity_poly.type
_entity_poly.pdbx_seq_one_letter_code
_entity_poly.pdbx_strand_id
1 'polypeptide(L)'
;MKRLNIVIGVLCAVVSAWAETASVRFHGIDGTVRTEQMPLAAEGPACFRFRLAKERIMDDVAAIDVVPDFMTAKKGDEGYWIDARGAYGRFDKDEGAYANDRSGWMPIFGLKRGNTLWYGQVMGWRCDYRFNAVAKGGRYEAFPRFMVKELRRYYPVYQDIVVDFHRLDGKDADYIGYAKAYRKYQFANAGIKMARDRAKTNPVTDYLLESFVIRISQHCRKQVLKDRTLRMTKQNEQPLLVHMPFLITGDMMQQLHDAGVDKATFLSAGWTSGGYDGRYPDQFPVEPAIGGEDGFRALAKRCNALGFQMSAEVDYTEMYGPADRFNLDLACRYANGQFPNGGFWPGGLAYNLCTQKALDLGWCQMDFARLRDVIGPGPLFFDVMSAIEPRRCGHPAHKMTSDDMGAVYARLFELAADTMGGAASESGFDLGIRHLDYVNYLWHEIGFWKNNRYKGFLSGVFPVWELVYHGVVFYTSDRWLQNHTYGNEDRSNGAFDFGWGIYDRKEDPEKALKIVEFGSRPILYTHTFGDVPSIVKAWREYKPVRHLQKEEMSGHREVAPSVFETTYGDGSRTVVNYRKSPFVAEGVTIPALGYVLVSPDGGKRFFAFSETEGLAEVTK
;
A
#
# COMPACT_ATOMS: atom_id res chain seq x y z
N MET A 1 26.94 74.72 29.94
CA MET A 1 26.67 73.30 30.05
C MET A 1 26.11 72.81 28.75
N LYS A 2 26.94 72.20 27.88
CA LYS A 2 26.57 71.66 26.60
C LYS A 2 26.24 70.16 26.78
N ARG A 3 25.02 69.75 26.48
CA ARG A 3 24.65 68.32 26.47
C ARG A 3 25.10 67.68 25.16
N LEU A 4 25.92 66.64 25.31
CA LEU A 4 26.42 65.80 24.22
C LEU A 4 25.37 64.68 23.97
N ASN A 5 24.72 64.67 22.84
CA ASN A 5 23.84 63.59 22.42
C ASN A 5 24.68 62.52 21.71
N ILE A 6 24.85 61.35 22.32
CA ILE A 6 25.44 60.18 21.71
C ILE A 6 24.32 59.43 21.00
N VAL A 7 24.37 59.42 19.66
CA VAL A 7 23.55 58.53 18.83
C VAL A 7 24.24 57.20 18.71
N ILE A 8 23.68 56.15 19.35
CA ILE A 8 24.14 54.78 19.18
C ILE A 8 23.44 54.24 17.95
N GLY A 9 24.17 54.16 16.83
CA GLY A 9 23.74 53.47 15.63
C GLY A 9 23.78 51.96 15.85
N VAL A 10 22.64 51.29 15.94
CA VAL A 10 22.54 49.85 15.90
C VAL A 10 22.74 49.41 14.46
N LEU A 11 23.93 48.90 14.14
CA LEU A 11 24.20 48.20 12.89
C LEU A 11 23.44 46.85 12.96
N CYS A 12 22.25 46.74 12.36
CA CYS A 12 21.65 45.47 12.02
C CYS A 12 22.53 44.81 10.94
N ALA A 13 23.41 43.90 11.34
CA ALA A 13 24.05 42.98 10.40
C ALA A 13 22.95 42.10 9.81
N VAL A 14 22.52 42.42 8.58
CA VAL A 14 21.73 41.50 7.75
C VAL A 14 22.69 40.35 7.41
N VAL A 15 22.62 39.29 8.19
CA VAL A 15 23.18 38.01 7.77
C VAL A 15 22.34 37.60 6.56
N SER A 16 22.91 37.77 5.36
CA SER A 16 22.39 37.16 4.16
C SER A 16 22.55 35.65 4.33
N ALA A 17 21.56 34.99 4.94
CA ALA A 17 21.42 33.56 4.87
C ALA A 17 21.35 33.24 3.37
N TRP A 18 22.26 32.46 2.87
CA TRP A 18 22.20 31.92 1.51
C TRP A 18 20.89 31.19 1.40
N ALA A 19 19.94 31.77 0.64
CA ALA A 19 18.63 31.16 0.44
C ALA A 19 18.88 29.90 -0.40
N GLU A 20 18.52 28.74 0.15
CA GLU A 20 18.49 27.49 -0.64
C GLU A 20 17.58 27.71 -1.84
N THR A 21 17.98 27.15 -2.99
CA THR A 21 17.24 27.30 -4.25
C THR A 21 16.88 25.94 -4.84
N ALA A 22 15.87 25.94 -5.70
CA ALA A 22 15.52 24.79 -6.53
C ALA A 22 15.51 25.19 -8.01
N SER A 23 16.08 24.32 -8.85
CA SER A 23 15.88 24.37 -10.30
C SER A 23 14.48 23.86 -10.61
N VAL A 24 13.61 24.71 -11.11
CA VAL A 24 12.24 24.37 -11.51
C VAL A 24 12.20 24.25 -13.04
N ARG A 25 11.90 23.04 -13.53
CA ARG A 25 11.83 22.76 -14.97
C ARG A 25 10.39 22.68 -15.42
N PHE A 26 9.96 23.56 -16.27
CA PHE A 26 8.66 23.56 -16.91
C PHE A 26 8.78 22.84 -18.26
N HIS A 27 8.16 21.70 -18.36
CA HIS A 27 8.10 20.91 -19.60
C HIS A 27 6.88 21.35 -20.41
N GLY A 28 7.09 21.91 -21.60
CA GLY A 28 6.04 22.32 -22.52
C GLY A 28 5.32 21.14 -23.18
N ILE A 29 4.09 21.37 -23.61
CA ILE A 29 3.32 20.40 -24.41
C ILE A 29 4.02 20.10 -25.75
N ASP A 30 4.76 21.08 -26.27
CA ASP A 30 5.56 20.99 -27.51
C ASP A 30 6.92 20.32 -27.34
N GLY A 31 7.24 19.86 -26.10
CA GLY A 31 8.52 19.23 -25.77
C GLY A 31 9.65 20.20 -25.38
N THR A 32 9.41 21.51 -25.37
CA THR A 32 10.37 22.49 -24.84
C THR A 32 10.56 22.34 -23.33
N VAL A 33 11.73 22.75 -22.81
CA VAL A 33 12.00 22.78 -21.38
C VAL A 33 12.55 24.14 -20.99
N ARG A 34 11.83 24.86 -20.15
CA ARG A 34 12.24 26.13 -19.53
C ARG A 34 12.66 25.85 -18.08
N THR A 35 13.80 26.37 -17.67
CA THR A 35 14.30 26.22 -16.29
C THR A 35 14.37 27.58 -15.60
N GLU A 36 13.88 27.67 -14.39
CA GLU A 36 13.98 28.83 -13.52
C GLU A 36 14.62 28.44 -12.18
N GLN A 37 15.43 29.33 -11.61
CA GLN A 37 15.89 29.19 -10.23
C GLN A 37 14.88 29.88 -9.32
N MET A 38 14.37 29.13 -8.34
CA MET A 38 13.37 29.63 -7.39
C MET A 38 13.87 29.47 -5.96
N PRO A 39 13.72 30.49 -5.10
CA PRO A 39 14.13 30.41 -3.70
C PRO A 39 13.22 29.46 -2.94
N LEU A 40 13.77 28.82 -1.91
CA LEU A 40 13.04 28.07 -0.90
C LEU A 40 12.85 28.94 0.33
N ALA A 41 11.65 28.97 0.89
CA ALA A 41 11.38 29.68 2.14
C ALA A 41 11.84 28.82 3.34
N ALA A 42 12.62 29.38 4.25
CA ALA A 42 13.00 28.69 5.49
C ALA A 42 11.79 28.63 6.43
N GLU A 43 11.32 27.44 6.77
CA GLU A 43 10.24 27.17 7.73
C GLU A 43 10.81 26.75 9.11
N GLY A 44 12.14 26.69 9.24
CA GLY A 44 12.86 26.33 10.44
C GLY A 44 14.32 25.99 10.15
N PRO A 45 15.12 25.62 11.16
CA PRO A 45 16.55 25.39 10.98
C PRO A 45 16.91 24.20 10.08
N ALA A 46 15.95 23.29 9.87
CA ALA A 46 16.15 22.06 9.08
C ALA A 46 14.95 21.80 8.14
N CYS A 47 14.17 22.83 7.80
CA CYS A 47 13.02 22.73 6.92
C CYS A 47 12.96 23.90 5.95
N PHE A 48 12.83 23.60 4.65
CA PHE A 48 12.66 24.59 3.58
C PHE A 48 11.42 24.26 2.77
N ARG A 49 10.57 25.27 2.49
CA ARG A 49 9.36 25.13 1.70
C ARG A 49 9.55 25.66 0.29
N PHE A 50 9.24 24.81 -0.68
CA PHE A 50 8.99 25.22 -2.04
C PHE A 50 7.51 25.51 -2.23
N ARG A 51 7.18 26.63 -2.91
CA ARG A 51 5.82 26.95 -3.31
C ARG A 51 5.81 27.55 -4.71
N LEU A 52 5.03 26.96 -5.60
CA LEU A 52 4.71 27.52 -6.91
C LEU A 52 3.21 27.82 -6.96
N ALA A 53 2.87 29.10 -7.06
CA ALA A 53 1.48 29.54 -7.17
C ALA A 53 0.85 28.99 -8.46
N LYS A 54 -0.37 28.49 -8.38
CA LYS A 54 -1.10 27.88 -9.50
C LYS A 54 -1.24 28.81 -10.71
N GLU A 55 -1.32 30.12 -10.47
CA GLU A 55 -1.41 31.17 -11.52
C GLU A 55 -0.15 31.26 -12.38
N ARG A 56 0.99 30.74 -11.91
CA ARG A 56 2.24 30.65 -12.68
C ARG A 56 2.33 29.41 -13.58
N ILE A 57 1.38 28.49 -13.47
CA ILE A 57 1.35 27.25 -14.25
C ILE A 57 0.54 27.52 -15.53
N MET A 58 1.26 27.99 -16.56
CA MET A 58 0.70 28.40 -17.85
C MET A 58 0.10 27.19 -18.60
N ASP A 59 -0.83 27.45 -19.53
CA ASP A 59 -1.60 26.41 -20.23
C ASP A 59 -0.75 25.50 -21.13
N ASP A 60 0.40 25.97 -21.60
CA ASP A 60 1.36 25.20 -22.40
C ASP A 60 2.22 24.23 -21.59
N VAL A 61 2.16 24.27 -20.24
CA VAL A 61 2.96 23.39 -19.37
C VAL A 61 2.32 22.00 -19.27
N ALA A 62 3.10 20.97 -19.58
CA ALA A 62 2.72 19.55 -19.48
C ALA A 62 3.13 18.92 -18.14
N ALA A 63 4.32 19.27 -17.62
CA ALA A 63 4.82 18.77 -16.34
C ALA A 63 5.79 19.77 -15.69
N ILE A 64 6.02 19.65 -14.38
CA ILE A 64 6.94 20.50 -13.64
C ILE A 64 7.80 19.62 -12.73
N ASP A 65 9.15 19.76 -12.87
CA ASP A 65 10.12 19.16 -11.95
C ASP A 65 10.58 20.19 -10.94
N VAL A 66 10.74 19.78 -9.68
CA VAL A 66 11.30 20.61 -8.62
C VAL A 66 12.56 19.95 -8.07
N VAL A 67 13.73 20.52 -8.38
CA VAL A 67 15.05 19.93 -8.09
C VAL A 67 15.87 20.89 -7.22
N PRO A 68 15.80 20.78 -5.88
CA PRO A 68 16.71 21.53 -5.02
C PRO A 68 18.17 21.07 -5.19
N ASP A 69 19.13 21.96 -5.01
CA ASP A 69 20.56 21.65 -5.17
C ASP A 69 21.04 20.57 -4.19
N PHE A 70 20.47 20.53 -2.98
CA PHE A 70 20.78 19.49 -1.99
C PHE A 70 20.17 18.11 -2.31
N MET A 71 19.23 18.01 -3.26
CA MET A 71 18.67 16.75 -3.77
C MET A 71 19.44 16.22 -4.97
N THR A 72 20.77 16.48 -5.00
CA THR A 72 21.70 16.02 -6.04
C THR A 72 22.88 15.28 -5.44
N ALA A 73 23.47 14.38 -6.23
CA ALA A 73 24.69 13.66 -5.89
C ALA A 73 25.55 13.40 -7.13
N LYS A 74 26.78 12.89 -6.93
CA LYS A 74 27.68 12.46 -8.00
C LYS A 74 27.96 10.97 -7.88
N LYS A 75 28.30 10.35 -8.99
CA LYS A 75 28.81 8.98 -9.00
C LYS A 75 30.01 8.85 -8.06
N GLY A 76 29.96 7.85 -7.17
CA GLY A 76 30.96 7.61 -6.15
C GLY A 76 30.69 8.30 -4.81
N ASP A 77 29.72 9.22 -4.71
CA ASP A 77 29.30 9.75 -3.42
C ASP A 77 28.75 8.59 -2.53
N GLU A 78 29.04 8.65 -1.24
CA GLU A 78 28.44 7.74 -0.28
C GLU A 78 26.98 8.11 -0.04
N GLY A 79 26.05 7.16 -0.29
CA GLY A 79 24.63 7.38 -0.08
C GLY A 79 23.74 6.72 -1.12
N TYR A 80 22.51 7.22 -1.21
CA TYR A 80 21.46 6.68 -2.08
C TYR A 80 20.29 7.67 -2.23
N TRP A 81 19.55 7.53 -3.33
CA TRP A 81 18.19 8.06 -3.43
C TRP A 81 17.20 7.01 -2.92
N ILE A 82 16.04 7.45 -2.40
CA ILE A 82 15.01 6.57 -1.83
C ILE A 82 13.61 7.11 -2.10
N ASP A 83 12.68 6.22 -2.43
CA ASP A 83 11.25 6.56 -2.57
C ASP A 83 10.41 6.21 -1.33
N ALA A 84 9.12 6.52 -1.40
CA ALA A 84 8.15 6.23 -0.35
C ALA A 84 7.95 4.72 -0.07
N ARG A 85 8.19 3.86 -1.07
CA ARG A 85 8.04 2.40 -0.94
C ARG A 85 9.31 1.71 -0.46
N GLY A 86 10.36 2.50 -0.17
CA GLY A 86 11.65 1.99 0.26
C GLY A 86 12.56 1.55 -0.88
N ALA A 87 12.14 1.65 -2.14
CA ALA A 87 13.02 1.42 -3.28
C ALA A 87 14.16 2.45 -3.27
N TYR A 88 15.41 1.97 -3.37
CA TYR A 88 16.58 2.83 -3.32
C TYR A 88 17.63 2.46 -4.37
N GLY A 89 18.43 3.43 -4.79
CA GLY A 89 19.56 3.23 -5.68
C GLY A 89 20.79 3.98 -5.22
N ARG A 90 21.97 3.31 -5.27
CA ARG A 90 23.27 3.89 -4.95
C ARG A 90 23.80 4.74 -6.10
N PHE A 91 24.76 5.60 -5.82
CA PHE A 91 25.37 6.50 -6.81
C PHE A 91 26.55 5.82 -7.53
N ASP A 92 26.30 4.69 -8.20
CA ASP A 92 27.33 3.85 -8.83
C ASP A 92 27.26 3.79 -10.37
N LYS A 93 26.25 4.44 -10.99
CA LYS A 93 26.00 4.44 -12.44
C LYS A 93 26.29 5.79 -13.08
N ASP A 94 26.68 5.78 -14.35
CA ASP A 94 26.78 7.00 -15.16
C ASP A 94 25.43 7.40 -15.74
N GLU A 95 24.59 6.42 -16.09
CA GLU A 95 23.29 6.62 -16.69
C GLU A 95 22.25 5.71 -16.04
N GLY A 96 21.04 6.23 -15.85
CA GLY A 96 19.93 5.46 -15.35
C GLY A 96 18.72 6.33 -15.01
N ALA A 97 17.57 5.70 -14.87
CA ALA A 97 16.34 6.36 -14.46
C ALA A 97 15.44 5.41 -13.68
N TYR A 98 14.80 5.95 -12.67
CA TYR A 98 13.72 5.34 -11.92
C TYR A 98 12.57 6.33 -11.83
N ALA A 99 11.35 5.86 -12.00
CA ALA A 99 10.14 6.64 -11.77
C ALA A 99 9.14 5.81 -10.99
N ASN A 100 8.63 6.36 -9.89
CA ASN A 100 7.57 5.77 -9.11
C ASN A 100 6.23 6.39 -9.51
N ASP A 101 5.38 5.61 -10.15
CA ASP A 101 4.03 5.99 -10.58
C ASP A 101 2.98 5.90 -9.45
N ARG A 102 3.37 5.41 -8.27
CA ARG A 102 2.55 5.29 -7.05
C ARG A 102 3.10 6.13 -5.90
N SER A 103 3.66 7.29 -6.21
CA SER A 103 4.29 8.18 -5.23
C SER A 103 3.34 8.70 -4.16
N GLY A 104 2.04 8.69 -4.42
CA GLY A 104 1.00 9.12 -3.47
C GLY A 104 0.79 8.18 -2.27
N TRP A 105 1.40 6.99 -2.23
CA TRP A 105 1.27 6.08 -1.07
C TRP A 105 1.62 6.76 0.25
N MET A 106 2.83 7.26 0.30
CA MET A 106 3.31 8.23 1.29
C MET A 106 3.92 9.36 0.48
N PRO A 107 3.51 10.61 0.63
CA PRO A 107 3.96 11.69 -0.24
C PRO A 107 5.37 12.16 0.12
N ILE A 108 6.32 11.24 0.26
CA ILE A 108 7.71 11.47 0.67
C ILE A 108 8.70 10.80 -0.27
N PHE A 109 9.88 11.38 -0.38
CA PHE A 109 11.02 10.86 -1.13
C PHE A 109 12.31 11.46 -0.57
N GLY A 110 13.47 10.85 -0.77
CA GLY A 110 14.71 11.31 -0.14
C GLY A 110 15.97 11.08 -0.95
N LEU A 111 17.04 11.75 -0.51
CA LEU A 111 18.41 11.55 -0.96
C LEU A 111 19.36 11.69 0.24
N LYS A 112 20.11 10.62 0.50
CA LYS A 112 21.21 10.60 1.48
C LYS A 112 22.54 10.85 0.77
N ARG A 113 23.37 11.74 1.34
CA ARG A 113 24.75 11.95 0.93
C ARG A 113 25.63 12.15 2.16
N GLY A 114 26.57 11.21 2.37
CA GLY A 114 27.41 11.20 3.58
C GLY A 114 26.56 11.12 4.84
N ASN A 115 26.75 12.05 5.76
CA ASN A 115 26.07 12.11 7.06
C ASN A 115 24.78 12.94 7.06
N THR A 116 24.25 13.30 5.89
CA THR A 116 23.02 14.08 5.74
C THR A 116 22.03 13.35 4.84
N LEU A 117 20.77 13.32 5.24
CA LEU A 117 19.64 12.89 4.40
C LEU A 117 18.65 14.04 4.28
N TRP A 118 18.34 14.43 3.06
CA TRP A 118 17.26 15.33 2.74
C TRP A 118 16.04 14.52 2.28
N TYR A 119 14.85 14.87 2.76
CA TYR A 119 13.62 14.31 2.23
C TYR A 119 12.60 15.39 1.91
N GLY A 120 11.91 15.23 0.80
CA GLY A 120 10.77 16.06 0.40
C GLY A 120 9.48 15.41 0.85
N GLN A 121 8.55 16.22 1.38
CA GLN A 121 7.17 15.86 1.66
C GLN A 121 6.26 16.72 0.79
N VAL A 122 5.50 16.10 -0.11
CA VAL A 122 4.57 16.79 -1.01
C VAL A 122 3.30 17.11 -0.24
N MET A 123 3.01 18.41 -0.09
CA MET A 123 1.88 18.94 0.66
C MET A 123 0.70 19.32 -0.25
N GLY A 124 0.97 19.83 -1.43
CA GLY A 124 -0.02 20.11 -2.48
C GLY A 124 0.23 19.24 -3.71
N TRP A 125 -0.82 18.74 -4.36
CA TRP A 125 -0.74 17.77 -5.46
C TRP A 125 -0.29 16.37 -5.01
N ARG A 126 -0.65 15.98 -3.82
CA ARG A 126 -0.22 14.75 -3.18
C ARG A 126 -0.43 13.48 -4.05
N CYS A 127 -1.48 13.43 -4.84
CA CYS A 127 -1.82 12.31 -5.71
C CYS A 127 -1.51 12.57 -7.20
N ASP A 128 -0.94 13.72 -7.54
CA ASP A 128 -0.75 14.17 -8.92
C ASP A 128 0.72 14.40 -9.28
N TYR A 129 1.64 13.72 -8.58
CA TYR A 129 3.06 13.76 -8.86
C TYR A 129 3.66 12.35 -9.00
N ARG A 130 4.87 12.29 -9.55
CA ARG A 130 5.71 11.08 -9.60
C ARG A 130 7.08 11.40 -9.03
N PHE A 131 7.60 10.54 -8.18
CA PHE A 131 9.00 10.62 -7.79
C PHE A 131 9.88 10.12 -8.93
N ASN A 132 10.95 10.83 -9.20
CA ASN A 132 11.96 10.47 -10.20
C ASN A 132 13.35 10.51 -9.57
N ALA A 133 14.17 9.50 -9.88
CA ALA A 133 15.60 9.51 -9.68
C ALA A 133 16.26 9.29 -11.04
N VAL A 134 17.20 10.17 -11.41
CA VAL A 134 17.86 10.15 -12.72
C VAL A 134 19.36 10.30 -12.54
N ALA A 135 20.15 9.48 -13.24
CA ALA A 135 21.58 9.67 -13.42
C ALA A 135 21.86 10.02 -14.88
N LYS A 136 22.65 11.06 -15.11
CA LYS A 136 23.13 11.48 -16.43
C LYS A 136 24.57 11.99 -16.33
N GLY A 137 25.49 11.34 -17.04
CA GLY A 137 26.93 11.66 -16.97
C GLY A 137 27.47 11.56 -15.53
N GLY A 138 26.96 10.63 -14.72
CA GLY A 138 27.34 10.45 -13.32
C GLY A 138 26.80 11.50 -12.36
N ARG A 139 25.98 12.44 -12.79
CA ARG A 139 25.23 13.36 -11.93
C ARG A 139 23.86 12.78 -11.64
N TYR A 140 23.51 12.68 -10.36
CA TYR A 140 22.23 12.20 -9.87
C TYR A 140 21.33 13.34 -9.42
N GLU A 141 20.04 13.19 -9.68
CA GLU A 141 18.97 14.09 -9.21
C GLU A 141 17.80 13.25 -8.72
N ALA A 142 17.23 13.61 -7.55
CA ALA A 142 16.04 12.99 -6.98
C ALA A 142 14.95 14.07 -6.78
N PHE A 143 13.81 13.94 -7.44
CA PHE A 143 12.84 15.04 -7.50
C PHE A 143 11.39 14.57 -7.75
N PRO A 144 10.38 15.37 -7.33
CA PRO A 144 9.00 15.19 -7.73
C PRO A 144 8.77 15.81 -9.12
N ARG A 145 8.02 15.10 -9.97
CA ARG A 145 7.46 15.61 -11.23
C ARG A 145 5.97 15.71 -11.11
N PHE A 146 5.42 16.90 -11.23
CA PHE A 146 3.98 17.18 -11.16
C PHE A 146 3.37 17.05 -12.56
N MET A 147 2.29 16.24 -12.68
CA MET A 147 1.72 15.78 -13.95
C MET A 147 0.58 16.69 -14.43
N VAL A 148 0.92 17.93 -14.81
CA VAL A 148 -0.04 19.01 -15.14
C VAL A 148 -0.97 18.64 -16.29
N LYS A 149 -0.43 18.04 -17.38
CA LYS A 149 -1.20 17.62 -18.56
C LYS A 149 -2.23 16.55 -18.22
N GLU A 150 -1.87 15.60 -17.35
CA GLU A 150 -2.78 14.52 -16.94
C GLU A 150 -3.93 15.09 -16.10
N LEU A 151 -3.63 16.01 -15.17
CA LEU A 151 -4.62 16.70 -14.35
C LEU A 151 -5.61 17.51 -15.21
N ARG A 152 -5.10 18.25 -16.21
CA ARG A 152 -5.92 19.09 -17.11
C ARG A 152 -6.89 18.32 -17.99
N ARG A 153 -6.75 17.02 -18.12
CA ARG A 153 -7.78 16.19 -18.77
C ARG A 153 -9.10 16.22 -18.02
N TYR A 154 -9.09 16.51 -16.70
CA TYR A 154 -10.26 16.50 -15.84
C TYR A 154 -10.72 17.89 -15.45
N TYR A 155 -9.78 18.80 -15.10
CA TYR A 155 -10.08 20.15 -14.61
C TYR A 155 -8.84 21.04 -14.73
N PRO A 156 -9.01 22.38 -14.68
CA PRO A 156 -7.89 23.32 -14.58
C PRO A 156 -7.06 23.07 -13.31
N VAL A 157 -5.83 23.58 -13.30
CA VAL A 157 -5.00 23.60 -12.10
C VAL A 157 -5.76 24.25 -10.95
N TYR A 158 -5.89 23.55 -9.82
CA TYR A 158 -6.80 23.95 -8.74
C TYR A 158 -6.08 24.43 -7.47
N GLN A 159 -4.81 24.07 -7.28
CA GLN A 159 -4.03 24.43 -6.09
C GLN A 159 -2.56 24.66 -6.43
N ASP A 160 -1.84 25.32 -5.50
CA ASP A 160 -0.40 25.53 -5.59
C ASP A 160 0.36 24.20 -5.46
N ILE A 161 1.53 24.11 -6.09
CA ILE A 161 2.48 23.04 -5.81
C ILE A 161 3.25 23.45 -4.56
N VAL A 162 3.21 22.59 -3.53
CA VAL A 162 3.91 22.81 -2.25
C VAL A 162 4.69 21.56 -1.87
N VAL A 163 5.98 21.73 -1.59
CA VAL A 163 6.86 20.66 -1.10
C VAL A 163 7.67 21.17 0.08
N ASP A 164 7.60 20.48 1.21
CA ASP A 164 8.46 20.72 2.37
C ASP A 164 9.70 19.81 2.30
N PHE A 165 10.88 20.39 2.35
CA PHE A 165 12.14 19.67 2.37
C PHE A 165 12.74 19.71 3.76
N HIS A 166 12.96 18.54 4.34
CA HIS A 166 13.48 18.38 5.70
C HIS A 166 14.87 17.78 5.67
N ARG A 167 15.70 18.22 6.59
CA ARG A 167 17.08 17.74 6.78
C ARG A 167 17.18 16.85 8.01
N LEU A 168 17.85 15.72 7.83
CA LEU A 168 18.25 14.80 8.90
C LEU A 168 19.77 14.67 8.89
N ASP A 169 20.41 14.70 10.05
CA ASP A 169 21.86 14.65 10.19
C ASP A 169 22.32 13.54 11.14
N GLY A 170 23.56 13.11 10.97
CA GLY A 170 24.23 12.15 11.84
C GLY A 170 23.55 10.79 11.91
N LYS A 171 23.20 10.34 13.11
CA LYS A 171 22.58 9.02 13.33
C LYS A 171 21.16 8.88 12.76
N ASP A 172 20.49 9.99 12.51
CA ASP A 172 19.13 10.01 11.94
C ASP A 172 19.16 10.20 10.41
N ALA A 173 20.35 10.33 9.79
CA ALA A 173 20.53 10.51 8.36
C ALA A 173 20.52 9.17 7.60
N ASP A 174 19.47 8.36 7.80
CA ASP A 174 19.28 7.10 7.09
C ASP A 174 17.78 6.84 6.84
N TYR A 175 17.46 5.69 6.20
CA TYR A 175 16.08 5.32 5.90
C TYR A 175 15.23 5.07 7.16
N ILE A 176 15.85 4.75 8.30
CA ILE A 176 15.13 4.57 9.57
C ILE A 176 14.70 5.94 10.11
N GLY A 177 15.64 6.91 10.15
CA GLY A 177 15.34 8.28 10.54
C GLY A 177 14.32 8.94 9.62
N TYR A 178 14.44 8.70 8.31
CA TYR A 178 13.48 9.12 7.30
C TYR A 178 12.06 8.60 7.58
N ALA A 179 11.91 7.28 7.80
CA ALA A 179 10.64 6.67 8.13
C ALA A 179 10.08 7.16 9.48
N LYS A 180 10.92 7.26 10.53
CA LYS A 180 10.54 7.77 11.86
C LYS A 180 10.08 9.23 11.82
N ALA A 181 10.71 10.07 11.01
CA ALA A 181 10.28 11.46 10.84
C ALA A 181 8.87 11.54 10.26
N TYR A 182 8.58 10.75 9.21
CA TYR A 182 7.25 10.70 8.64
C TYR A 182 6.23 10.03 9.58
N ARG A 183 6.59 8.95 10.29
CA ARG A 183 5.75 8.35 11.34
C ARG A 183 5.34 9.39 12.38
N LYS A 184 6.30 10.18 12.90
CA LYS A 184 6.02 11.26 13.86
C LYS A 184 5.04 12.28 13.29
N TYR A 185 5.21 12.68 12.03
CA TYR A 185 4.28 13.57 11.33
C TYR A 185 2.86 12.99 11.27
N GLN A 186 2.71 11.71 10.91
CA GLN A 186 1.43 11.02 10.80
C GLN A 186 0.71 10.91 12.16
N PHE A 187 1.43 10.58 13.23
CA PHE A 187 0.86 10.56 14.58
C PHE A 187 0.39 11.94 15.04
N ALA A 188 1.12 13.00 14.67
CA ALA A 188 0.78 14.37 15.06
C ALA A 188 -0.37 14.96 14.24
N ASN A 189 -0.52 14.61 12.94
CA ASN A 189 -1.39 15.34 12.01
C ASN A 189 -2.52 14.49 11.40
N ALA A 190 -2.34 13.17 11.26
CA ALA A 190 -3.34 12.31 10.62
C ALA A 190 -4.25 11.55 11.60
N GLY A 191 -4.06 11.72 12.91
CA GLY A 191 -4.88 11.10 13.95
C GLY A 191 -4.75 9.57 14.00
N ILE A 192 -3.63 9.00 13.54
CA ILE A 192 -3.38 7.56 13.62
C ILE A 192 -3.12 7.13 15.07
N LYS A 193 -3.48 5.87 15.38
CA LYS A 193 -3.26 5.24 16.67
C LYS A 193 -2.71 3.83 16.46
N MET A 194 -1.93 3.34 17.42
CA MET A 194 -1.50 1.95 17.43
C MET A 194 -2.72 1.01 17.44
N ALA A 195 -2.65 -0.08 16.70
CA ALA A 195 -3.71 -1.09 16.67
C ALA A 195 -4.01 -1.64 18.08
N ARG A 196 -2.98 -1.88 18.89
CA ARG A 196 -3.13 -2.29 20.30
C ARG A 196 -3.92 -1.30 21.17
N ASP A 197 -3.90 0.01 20.85
CA ASP A 197 -4.69 1.01 21.57
C ASP A 197 -6.13 1.05 21.07
N ARG A 198 -6.37 0.87 19.77
CA ARG A 198 -7.72 0.70 19.21
C ARG A 198 -8.39 -0.57 19.71
N ALA A 199 -7.64 -1.66 19.83
CA ALA A 199 -8.09 -2.96 20.32
C ALA A 199 -8.72 -2.92 21.73
N LYS A 200 -8.29 -2.00 22.60
CA LYS A 200 -8.84 -1.85 23.95
C LYS A 200 -10.35 -1.59 23.98
N THR A 201 -10.90 -1.02 22.92
CA THR A 201 -12.32 -0.66 22.80
C THR A 201 -13.01 -1.25 21.57
N ASN A 202 -12.24 -1.91 20.69
CA ASN A 202 -12.76 -2.48 19.46
C ASN A 202 -12.43 -3.99 19.35
N PRO A 203 -13.42 -4.89 19.56
CA PRO A 203 -13.18 -6.33 19.52
C PRO A 203 -12.79 -6.86 18.14
N VAL A 204 -13.17 -6.17 17.04
CA VAL A 204 -12.74 -6.54 15.68
C VAL A 204 -11.24 -6.31 15.52
N THR A 205 -10.75 -5.16 15.93
CA THR A 205 -9.30 -4.86 15.91
C THR A 205 -8.53 -5.76 16.89
N ASP A 206 -9.09 -6.04 18.09
CA ASP A 206 -8.46 -6.95 19.07
C ASP A 206 -8.25 -8.35 18.49
N TYR A 207 -9.27 -8.88 17.82
CA TYR A 207 -9.15 -10.16 17.13
C TYR A 207 -8.05 -10.15 16.06
N LEU A 208 -7.98 -9.04 15.29
CA LEU A 208 -7.01 -8.87 14.21
C LEU A 208 -5.56 -8.76 14.70
N LEU A 209 -5.28 -8.42 15.97
CA LEU A 209 -3.90 -8.31 16.48
C LEU A 209 -3.07 -9.59 16.24
N GLU A 210 -3.69 -10.76 16.26
CA GLU A 210 -3.00 -12.03 16.15
C GLU A 210 -3.51 -12.94 15.02
N SER A 211 -4.56 -12.57 14.30
CA SER A 211 -5.10 -13.35 13.20
C SER A 211 -4.28 -13.15 11.91
N PHE A 212 -4.40 -14.09 10.98
CA PHE A 212 -4.00 -13.89 9.59
C PHE A 212 -5.24 -13.88 8.68
N VAL A 213 -5.09 -13.49 7.42
CA VAL A 213 -6.23 -13.34 6.51
C VAL A 213 -6.23 -14.45 5.46
N ILE A 214 -7.37 -15.08 5.28
CA ILE A 214 -7.63 -16.06 4.21
C ILE A 214 -8.70 -15.47 3.29
N ARG A 215 -8.32 -15.05 2.09
CA ARG A 215 -9.23 -14.54 1.07
C ARG A 215 -9.76 -15.69 0.23
N ILE A 216 -11.05 -15.91 0.31
CA ILE A 216 -11.76 -16.98 -0.40
C ILE A 216 -12.38 -16.42 -1.67
N SER A 217 -12.00 -16.96 -2.84
CA SER A 217 -12.71 -16.70 -4.08
C SER A 217 -13.97 -17.56 -4.14
N GLN A 218 -15.14 -16.96 -3.97
CA GLN A 218 -16.41 -17.69 -3.96
C GLN A 218 -16.82 -18.05 -5.39
N HIS A 219 -16.92 -17.06 -6.26
CA HIS A 219 -17.21 -17.21 -7.67
C HIS A 219 -16.89 -15.94 -8.47
N CYS A 220 -16.81 -16.07 -9.79
CA CYS A 220 -16.62 -14.96 -10.72
C CYS A 220 -17.27 -15.26 -12.09
N ARG A 221 -17.28 -14.27 -12.98
CA ARG A 221 -17.57 -14.50 -14.41
C ARG A 221 -16.30 -14.93 -15.14
N LYS A 222 -16.44 -15.76 -16.16
CA LYS A 222 -15.34 -16.10 -17.05
C LYS A 222 -14.86 -14.86 -17.80
N GLN A 223 -13.57 -14.51 -17.66
CA GLN A 223 -13.02 -13.32 -18.31
C GLN A 223 -12.70 -13.59 -19.78
N VAL A 224 -13.13 -12.69 -20.70
CA VAL A 224 -12.83 -12.78 -22.12
C VAL A 224 -11.53 -12.03 -22.43
N LEU A 225 -10.45 -12.76 -22.69
CA LEU A 225 -9.11 -12.16 -22.90
C LEU A 225 -8.88 -11.60 -24.31
N LYS A 226 -9.62 -12.09 -25.32
CA LYS A 226 -9.41 -11.71 -26.73
C LYS A 226 -9.86 -10.28 -27.04
N ASP A 227 -10.85 -9.78 -26.32
CA ASP A 227 -11.37 -8.42 -26.48
C ASP A 227 -11.35 -7.67 -25.15
N ARG A 228 -10.27 -6.97 -24.87
CA ARG A 228 -10.09 -6.14 -23.66
C ARG A 228 -10.85 -4.82 -23.73
N THR A 229 -11.57 -4.55 -24.81
CA THR A 229 -12.47 -3.40 -24.95
C THR A 229 -13.91 -3.77 -24.66
N LEU A 230 -14.21 -5.07 -24.47
CA LEU A 230 -15.54 -5.57 -24.22
C LEU A 230 -16.12 -4.98 -22.94
N ARG A 231 -17.24 -4.28 -23.07
CA ARG A 231 -18.11 -3.89 -21.96
C ARG A 231 -19.28 -4.86 -21.90
N MET A 232 -19.44 -5.53 -20.77
CA MET A 232 -20.54 -6.46 -20.59
C MET A 232 -21.87 -5.74 -20.43
N THR A 233 -22.93 -6.42 -20.83
CA THR A 233 -24.34 -6.07 -20.63
C THR A 233 -25.07 -7.32 -20.12
N LYS A 234 -26.32 -7.20 -19.68
CA LYS A 234 -27.12 -8.36 -19.27
C LYS A 234 -27.27 -9.43 -20.36
N GLN A 235 -27.13 -9.04 -21.64
CA GLN A 235 -27.28 -9.93 -22.80
C GLN A 235 -26.01 -10.71 -23.15
N ASN A 236 -24.83 -10.20 -22.79
CA ASN A 236 -23.54 -10.82 -23.15
C ASN A 236 -22.70 -11.24 -21.93
N GLU A 237 -23.31 -11.27 -20.74
CA GLU A 237 -22.63 -11.79 -19.54
C GLU A 237 -22.04 -13.18 -19.79
N GLN A 238 -20.81 -13.35 -19.34
CA GLN A 238 -20.12 -14.63 -19.48
C GLN A 238 -20.61 -15.64 -18.44
N PRO A 239 -20.38 -16.95 -18.65
CA PRO A 239 -20.75 -18.00 -17.71
C PRO A 239 -20.21 -17.73 -16.32
N LEU A 240 -20.99 -18.11 -15.30
CA LEU A 240 -20.60 -18.08 -13.91
C LEU A 240 -19.69 -19.27 -13.60
N LEU A 241 -18.57 -19.02 -12.94
CA LEU A 241 -17.64 -20.02 -12.44
C LEU A 241 -17.72 -20.03 -10.92
N VAL A 242 -18.26 -21.11 -10.37
CA VAL A 242 -18.36 -21.30 -8.92
C VAL A 242 -17.14 -22.05 -8.44
N HIS A 243 -16.39 -21.46 -7.50
CA HIS A 243 -15.17 -22.04 -6.93
C HIS A 243 -15.44 -22.64 -5.54
N MET A 244 -15.83 -21.81 -4.59
CA MET A 244 -16.02 -22.17 -3.17
C MET A 244 -17.41 -21.74 -2.67
N PRO A 245 -18.47 -22.55 -2.87
CA PRO A 245 -19.77 -22.28 -2.25
C PRO A 245 -19.65 -22.17 -0.71
N PHE A 246 -20.55 -21.45 -0.07
CA PHE A 246 -20.49 -21.20 1.37
C PHE A 246 -20.43 -22.47 2.22
N LEU A 247 -21.12 -23.53 1.80
CA LEU A 247 -21.06 -24.83 2.48
C LEU A 247 -19.63 -25.39 2.49
N ILE A 248 -18.98 -25.41 1.32
CA ILE A 248 -17.60 -25.90 1.16
C ILE A 248 -16.61 -25.01 1.91
N THR A 249 -16.81 -23.69 1.89
CA THR A 249 -16.02 -22.74 2.69
C THR A 249 -16.14 -23.06 4.19
N GLY A 250 -17.36 -23.37 4.67
CA GLY A 250 -17.59 -23.79 6.06
C GLY A 250 -16.89 -25.11 6.42
N ASP A 251 -16.80 -26.05 5.49
CA ASP A 251 -16.05 -27.31 5.69
C ASP A 251 -14.55 -27.07 5.74
N MET A 252 -14.03 -26.14 4.92
CA MET A 252 -12.64 -25.69 4.99
C MET A 252 -12.32 -25.06 6.36
N MET A 253 -13.19 -24.17 6.86
CA MET A 253 -13.04 -23.57 8.19
C MET A 253 -12.95 -24.64 9.29
N GLN A 254 -13.81 -25.65 9.23
CA GLN A 254 -13.79 -26.75 10.19
C GLN A 254 -12.45 -27.50 10.15
N GLN A 255 -11.97 -27.87 8.97
CA GLN A 255 -10.69 -28.59 8.85
C GLN A 255 -9.50 -27.75 9.33
N LEU A 256 -9.50 -26.45 9.06
CA LEU A 256 -8.45 -25.55 9.54
C LEU A 256 -8.47 -25.47 11.08
N HIS A 257 -9.64 -25.36 11.68
CA HIS A 257 -9.81 -25.38 13.14
C HIS A 257 -9.29 -26.70 13.73
N ASP A 258 -9.72 -27.85 13.17
CA ASP A 258 -9.32 -29.16 13.65
C ASP A 258 -7.80 -29.43 13.48
N ALA A 259 -7.16 -28.76 12.50
CA ALA A 259 -5.70 -28.78 12.29
C ALA A 259 -4.94 -27.79 13.19
N GLY A 260 -5.63 -27.09 14.11
CA GLY A 260 -5.02 -26.20 15.12
C GLY A 260 -4.79 -24.75 14.66
N VAL A 261 -5.46 -24.30 13.60
CA VAL A 261 -5.57 -22.87 13.28
C VAL A 261 -6.54 -22.26 14.29
N ASP A 262 -6.04 -21.39 15.17
CA ASP A 262 -6.83 -20.84 16.29
C ASP A 262 -7.36 -19.43 16.03
N LYS A 263 -6.76 -18.67 15.09
CA LYS A 263 -7.21 -17.31 14.72
C LYS A 263 -7.02 -17.03 13.23
N ALA A 264 -8.12 -16.88 12.50
CA ALA A 264 -8.13 -16.50 11.10
C ALA A 264 -9.29 -15.55 10.78
N THR A 265 -9.04 -14.56 9.93
CA THR A 265 -10.09 -13.70 9.34
C THR A 265 -10.34 -14.19 7.91
N PHE A 266 -11.58 -14.61 7.65
CA PHE A 266 -12.00 -15.10 6.34
C PHE A 266 -12.62 -13.98 5.54
N LEU A 267 -11.91 -13.54 4.51
CA LEU A 267 -12.37 -12.55 3.55
C LEU A 267 -13.10 -13.24 2.40
N SER A 268 -14.43 -13.09 2.34
CA SER A 268 -15.26 -13.58 1.25
C SER A 268 -15.20 -12.61 0.07
N ALA A 269 -14.63 -13.04 -1.05
CA ALA A 269 -14.54 -12.30 -2.30
C ALA A 269 -15.46 -12.90 -3.35
N GLY A 270 -16.21 -12.06 -4.07
CA GLY A 270 -17.19 -12.53 -5.05
C GLY A 270 -18.41 -13.20 -4.42
N TRP A 271 -18.87 -12.73 -3.26
CA TRP A 271 -20.13 -13.16 -2.64
C TRP A 271 -21.35 -12.50 -3.28
N THR A 272 -21.12 -11.40 -4.01
CA THR A 272 -22.14 -10.54 -4.63
C THR A 272 -22.76 -11.17 -5.87
N SER A 273 -23.93 -10.70 -6.28
CA SER A 273 -24.55 -11.11 -7.55
C SER A 273 -23.61 -10.86 -8.74
N GLY A 274 -23.46 -11.87 -9.59
CA GLY A 274 -22.52 -11.82 -10.71
C GLY A 274 -21.07 -12.11 -10.36
N GLY A 275 -20.73 -12.23 -9.07
CA GLY A 275 -19.42 -12.62 -8.58
C GLY A 275 -18.40 -11.49 -8.52
N TYR A 276 -17.15 -11.89 -8.25
CA TYR A 276 -16.01 -10.99 -8.22
C TYR A 276 -15.93 -10.18 -9.51
N ASP A 277 -15.93 -8.85 -9.38
CA ASP A 277 -15.92 -7.90 -10.50
C ASP A 277 -16.98 -8.14 -11.60
N GLY A 278 -18.14 -8.70 -11.22
CA GLY A 278 -19.18 -9.03 -12.19
C GLY A 278 -20.23 -7.95 -12.40
N ARG A 279 -20.87 -7.48 -11.33
CA ARG A 279 -21.98 -6.52 -11.37
C ARG A 279 -21.85 -5.37 -10.37
N TYR A 280 -20.62 -4.96 -10.03
CA TYR A 280 -20.46 -3.77 -9.20
C TYR A 280 -21.08 -2.54 -9.87
N PRO A 281 -21.70 -1.60 -9.08
CA PRO A 281 -21.65 -1.50 -7.62
C PRO A 281 -22.79 -2.23 -6.88
N ASP A 282 -23.47 -3.22 -7.50
CA ASP A 282 -24.47 -4.03 -6.82
C ASP A 282 -23.79 -5.00 -5.85
N GLN A 283 -23.90 -4.73 -4.54
CA GLN A 283 -23.40 -5.67 -3.53
C GLN A 283 -24.41 -6.79 -3.27
N PHE A 284 -25.68 -6.49 -3.32
CA PHE A 284 -26.78 -7.43 -3.13
C PHE A 284 -27.64 -7.59 -4.40
N PRO A 285 -28.35 -8.73 -4.55
CA PRO A 285 -28.44 -9.86 -3.63
C PRO A 285 -27.16 -10.69 -3.56
N VAL A 286 -27.00 -11.48 -2.48
CA VAL A 286 -25.99 -12.55 -2.41
C VAL A 286 -26.28 -13.58 -3.49
N GLU A 287 -25.23 -14.03 -4.20
CA GLU A 287 -25.38 -14.96 -5.34
C GLU A 287 -26.03 -16.30 -4.92
N PRO A 288 -27.18 -16.66 -5.51
CA PRO A 288 -27.87 -17.90 -5.17
C PRO A 288 -27.05 -19.17 -5.44
N ALA A 289 -26.20 -19.17 -6.49
CA ALA A 289 -25.40 -20.34 -6.90
C ALA A 289 -24.36 -20.77 -5.84
N ILE A 290 -23.98 -19.89 -4.91
CA ILE A 290 -23.06 -20.20 -3.82
C ILE A 290 -23.78 -20.39 -2.47
N GLY A 291 -25.12 -20.31 -2.43
CA GLY A 291 -25.93 -20.53 -1.23
C GLY A 291 -26.84 -19.36 -0.84
N GLY A 292 -26.77 -18.24 -1.56
CA GLY A 292 -27.60 -17.06 -1.28
C GLY A 292 -27.37 -16.45 0.11
N GLU A 293 -28.26 -15.56 0.53
CA GLU A 293 -28.12 -14.86 1.82
C GLU A 293 -28.23 -15.82 3.02
N ASP A 294 -29.11 -16.82 2.96
CA ASP A 294 -29.24 -17.83 4.02
C ASP A 294 -27.96 -18.65 4.19
N GLY A 295 -27.33 -19.04 3.07
CA GLY A 295 -26.03 -19.72 3.08
C GLY A 295 -24.93 -18.85 3.67
N PHE A 296 -24.91 -17.54 3.38
CA PHE A 296 -23.93 -16.62 3.92
C PHE A 296 -24.11 -16.41 5.43
N ARG A 297 -25.36 -16.28 5.90
CA ARG A 297 -25.68 -16.26 7.34
C ARG A 297 -25.24 -17.55 8.06
N ALA A 298 -25.50 -18.71 7.45
CA ALA A 298 -25.08 -19.99 8.00
C ALA A 298 -23.56 -20.11 8.08
N LEU A 299 -22.82 -19.67 7.04
CA LEU A 299 -21.36 -19.61 7.03
C LEU A 299 -20.82 -18.72 8.15
N ALA A 300 -21.36 -17.50 8.30
CA ALA A 300 -20.94 -16.57 9.34
C ALA A 300 -21.18 -17.14 10.75
N LYS A 301 -22.34 -17.77 10.98
CA LYS A 301 -22.63 -18.46 12.24
C LYS A 301 -21.62 -19.58 12.54
N ARG A 302 -21.28 -20.40 11.53
CA ARG A 302 -20.26 -21.47 11.67
C ARG A 302 -18.87 -20.89 11.92
N CYS A 303 -18.48 -19.85 11.20
CA CYS A 303 -17.23 -19.12 11.40
C CYS A 303 -17.06 -18.65 12.85
N ASN A 304 -18.07 -17.97 13.38
CA ASN A 304 -18.07 -17.49 14.76
C ASN A 304 -18.05 -18.63 15.79
N ALA A 305 -18.77 -19.73 15.53
CA ALA A 305 -18.77 -20.91 16.42
C ALA A 305 -17.40 -21.59 16.51
N LEU A 306 -16.58 -21.47 15.45
CA LEU A 306 -15.18 -21.95 15.40
C LEU A 306 -14.20 -20.93 15.99
N GLY A 307 -14.65 -19.78 16.46
CA GLY A 307 -13.77 -18.71 16.98
C GLY A 307 -13.05 -17.91 15.89
N PHE A 308 -13.50 -17.99 14.63
CA PHE A 308 -12.98 -17.22 13.51
C PHE A 308 -13.75 -15.93 13.28
N GLN A 309 -13.21 -15.01 12.45
CA GLN A 309 -13.81 -13.74 12.10
C GLN A 309 -14.16 -13.71 10.61
N MET A 310 -15.35 -13.19 10.28
CA MET A 310 -15.75 -12.95 8.88
C MET A 310 -15.32 -11.55 8.43
N SER A 311 -15.04 -11.45 7.14
CA SER A 311 -14.85 -10.23 6.36
C SER A 311 -15.50 -10.42 4.99
N ALA A 312 -15.89 -9.34 4.35
CA ALA A 312 -16.44 -9.37 3.01
C ALA A 312 -15.81 -8.28 2.14
N GLU A 313 -15.64 -8.58 0.85
CA GLU A 313 -15.12 -7.64 -0.13
C GLU A 313 -16.23 -6.87 -0.81
N VAL A 314 -16.04 -5.56 -0.95
CA VAL A 314 -16.93 -4.65 -1.67
C VAL A 314 -16.13 -3.75 -2.61
N ASP A 315 -16.76 -3.29 -3.70
CA ASP A 315 -16.19 -2.25 -4.57
C ASP A 315 -17.23 -1.17 -4.88
N TYR A 316 -16.79 0.09 -4.75
CA TYR A 316 -17.51 1.30 -5.13
C TYR A 316 -16.65 2.23 -5.99
N THR A 317 -15.64 1.67 -6.67
CA THR A 317 -14.77 2.40 -7.61
C THR A 317 -15.07 2.07 -9.06
N GLU A 318 -15.71 0.92 -9.30
CA GLU A 318 -16.00 0.40 -10.63
C GLU A 318 -17.49 0.17 -10.85
N MET A 319 -17.90 0.21 -12.11
CA MET A 319 -19.29 0.02 -12.52
C MET A 319 -19.35 -0.78 -13.82
N TYR A 320 -20.16 -1.85 -13.82
CA TYR A 320 -20.34 -2.75 -14.95
C TYR A 320 -21.78 -2.67 -15.50
N GLY A 321 -21.92 -2.78 -16.83
CA GLY A 321 -23.21 -2.63 -17.50
C GLY A 321 -24.32 -3.60 -17.07
N PRO A 322 -24.05 -4.85 -16.60
CA PRO A 322 -25.05 -5.75 -16.09
C PRO A 322 -25.68 -5.35 -14.76
N ALA A 323 -25.07 -4.43 -14.00
CA ALA A 323 -25.56 -4.00 -12.68
C ALA A 323 -26.93 -3.30 -12.76
N ASP A 324 -27.81 -3.53 -11.78
CA ASP A 324 -29.07 -2.82 -11.68
C ASP A 324 -28.89 -1.35 -11.33
N ARG A 325 -27.82 -1.02 -10.57
CA ARG A 325 -27.39 0.35 -10.23
C ARG A 325 -26.62 1.02 -11.36
N PHE A 326 -26.46 0.37 -12.52
CA PHE A 326 -25.72 0.94 -13.65
C PHE A 326 -26.36 2.23 -14.14
N ASN A 327 -25.59 3.34 -14.11
CA ASN A 327 -25.99 4.63 -14.66
C ASN A 327 -24.76 5.43 -15.07
N LEU A 328 -24.62 5.72 -16.36
CA LEU A 328 -23.49 6.47 -16.89
C LEU A 328 -23.34 7.91 -16.35
N ASP A 329 -24.43 8.49 -15.82
CA ASP A 329 -24.34 9.81 -15.17
C ASP A 329 -23.62 9.77 -13.81
N LEU A 330 -23.37 8.58 -13.27
CA LEU A 330 -22.58 8.39 -12.05
C LEU A 330 -21.10 8.10 -12.35
N ALA A 331 -20.74 7.92 -13.63
CA ALA A 331 -19.38 7.59 -14.01
C ALA A 331 -18.47 8.81 -14.01
N CYS A 332 -17.22 8.62 -13.58
CA CYS A 332 -16.16 9.63 -13.74
C CYS A 332 -15.91 9.91 -15.22
N ARG A 333 -15.69 11.19 -15.56
CA ARG A 333 -15.43 11.64 -16.93
C ARG A 333 -14.23 12.58 -16.99
N TYR A 334 -13.62 12.67 -18.15
CA TYR A 334 -12.76 13.80 -18.49
C TYR A 334 -13.58 15.07 -18.67
N ALA A 335 -12.94 16.24 -18.68
CA ALA A 335 -13.60 17.53 -18.92
C ALA A 335 -14.32 17.60 -20.28
N ASN A 336 -13.86 16.85 -21.29
CA ASN A 336 -14.48 16.74 -22.60
C ASN A 336 -15.66 15.75 -22.68
N GLY A 337 -16.07 15.16 -21.55
CA GLY A 337 -17.17 14.23 -21.43
C GLY A 337 -16.84 12.77 -21.75
N GLN A 338 -15.64 12.45 -22.23
CA GLN A 338 -15.20 11.08 -22.47
C GLN A 338 -14.94 10.34 -21.15
N PHE A 339 -15.10 9.00 -21.15
CA PHE A 339 -14.83 8.15 -19.99
C PHE A 339 -13.35 7.78 -19.93
N PRO A 340 -12.70 7.91 -18.76
CA PRO A 340 -11.42 7.25 -18.52
C PRO A 340 -11.57 5.73 -18.65
N ASN A 341 -10.53 5.04 -19.08
CA ASN A 341 -10.53 3.58 -19.07
C ASN A 341 -10.55 3.08 -17.61
N GLY A 342 -11.48 2.21 -17.30
CA GLY A 342 -11.53 1.43 -16.08
C GLY A 342 -10.62 0.21 -16.13
N GLY A 343 -10.66 -0.62 -15.09
CA GLY A 343 -10.05 -1.94 -15.07
C GLY A 343 -10.72 -2.90 -16.06
N PHE A 344 -9.98 -3.93 -16.47
CA PHE A 344 -10.53 -5.00 -17.28
C PHE A 344 -10.48 -6.31 -16.47
N TRP A 345 -11.64 -6.72 -15.97
CA TRP A 345 -11.83 -7.80 -15.02
C TRP A 345 -12.92 -8.76 -15.47
N PRO A 346 -13.39 -9.74 -14.67
CA PRO A 346 -14.44 -10.67 -15.06
C PRO A 346 -15.71 -10.04 -15.64
N GLY A 347 -16.10 -8.85 -15.19
CA GLY A 347 -17.23 -8.06 -15.74
C GLY A 347 -16.93 -7.33 -17.05
N GLY A 348 -15.76 -7.53 -17.66
CA GLY A 348 -15.29 -6.82 -18.84
C GLY A 348 -14.60 -5.49 -18.49
N LEU A 349 -14.57 -4.56 -19.45
CA LEU A 349 -14.01 -3.23 -19.24
C LEU A 349 -14.96 -2.37 -18.37
N ALA A 350 -14.53 -2.02 -17.17
CA ALA A 350 -15.31 -1.23 -16.23
C ALA A 350 -15.45 0.24 -16.66
N TYR A 351 -16.50 0.89 -16.19
CA TYR A 351 -16.55 2.35 -16.01
C TYR A 351 -16.07 2.70 -14.62
N ASN A 352 -15.35 3.81 -14.47
CA ASN A 352 -14.98 4.31 -13.15
C ASN A 352 -16.19 4.97 -12.50
N LEU A 353 -16.70 4.40 -11.42
CA LEU A 353 -17.77 5.00 -10.62
C LEU A 353 -17.22 6.22 -9.86
N CYS A 354 -17.96 7.32 -9.83
CA CYS A 354 -17.70 8.39 -8.89
C CYS A 354 -18.18 7.97 -7.50
N THR A 355 -17.27 7.53 -6.66
CA THR A 355 -17.58 6.97 -5.33
C THR A 355 -18.38 7.93 -4.44
N GLN A 356 -18.18 9.27 -4.60
CA GLN A 356 -19.01 10.27 -3.93
C GLN A 356 -20.50 10.06 -4.23
N LYS A 357 -20.85 9.66 -5.46
CA LYS A 357 -22.25 9.43 -5.83
C LYS A 357 -22.84 8.20 -5.15
N ALA A 358 -22.05 7.15 -4.93
CA ALA A 358 -22.50 5.99 -4.15
C ALA A 358 -22.84 6.37 -2.70
N LEU A 359 -22.04 7.26 -2.09
CA LEU A 359 -22.32 7.83 -0.77
C LEU A 359 -23.57 8.72 -0.77
N ASP A 360 -23.69 9.64 -1.73
CA ASP A 360 -24.82 10.59 -1.84
C ASP A 360 -26.17 9.86 -1.99
N LEU A 361 -26.16 8.72 -2.71
CA LEU A 361 -27.35 7.88 -2.93
C LEU A 361 -27.65 6.92 -1.76
N GLY A 362 -26.82 6.94 -0.72
CA GLY A 362 -27.00 6.09 0.46
C GLY A 362 -26.68 4.60 0.22
N TRP A 363 -26.09 4.23 -0.93
CA TRP A 363 -25.80 2.83 -1.25
C TRP A 363 -24.87 2.19 -0.24
N CYS A 364 -23.79 2.89 0.14
CA CYS A 364 -22.83 2.37 1.09
C CYS A 364 -23.44 2.13 2.46
N GLN A 365 -24.25 3.08 2.96
CA GLN A 365 -24.94 2.98 4.25
C GLN A 365 -25.91 1.79 4.28
N MET A 366 -26.72 1.63 3.22
CA MET A 366 -27.69 0.52 3.12
C MET A 366 -26.99 -0.83 3.03
N ASP A 367 -25.97 -0.94 2.17
CA ASP A 367 -25.26 -2.20 1.93
C ASP A 367 -24.47 -2.64 3.17
N PHE A 368 -23.80 -1.70 3.87
CA PHE A 368 -23.02 -2.03 5.09
C PHE A 368 -23.94 -2.45 6.24
N ALA A 369 -25.07 -1.75 6.42
CA ALA A 369 -26.06 -2.13 7.44
C ALA A 369 -26.62 -3.53 7.17
N ARG A 370 -26.98 -3.84 5.91
CA ARG A 370 -27.46 -5.16 5.52
C ARG A 370 -26.38 -6.23 5.70
N LEU A 371 -25.15 -5.94 5.29
CA LEU A 371 -24.05 -6.88 5.43
C LEU A 371 -23.74 -7.16 6.91
N ARG A 372 -23.79 -6.14 7.77
CA ARG A 372 -23.66 -6.30 9.22
C ARG A 372 -24.72 -7.24 9.79
N ASP A 373 -25.96 -7.17 9.30
CA ASP A 373 -27.04 -8.08 9.69
C ASP A 373 -26.79 -9.52 9.19
N VAL A 374 -26.19 -9.67 7.99
CA VAL A 374 -25.93 -10.99 7.38
C VAL A 374 -24.74 -11.71 8.03
N ILE A 375 -23.59 -11.05 8.19
CA ILE A 375 -22.34 -11.71 8.62
C ILE A 375 -21.86 -11.30 10.02
N GLY A 376 -22.47 -10.31 10.66
CA GLY A 376 -22.02 -9.80 11.94
C GLY A 376 -20.84 -8.82 11.81
N PRO A 377 -20.14 -8.53 12.93
CA PRO A 377 -18.99 -7.63 12.95
C PRO A 377 -17.75 -8.26 12.33
N GLY A 378 -16.97 -7.45 11.62
CA GLY A 378 -15.69 -7.83 11.03
C GLY A 378 -15.17 -6.71 10.15
N PRO A 379 -13.90 -6.72 9.72
CA PRO A 379 -13.37 -5.68 8.85
C PRO A 379 -14.02 -5.78 7.46
N LEU A 380 -14.54 -4.66 6.94
CA LEU A 380 -15.03 -4.60 5.57
C LEU A 380 -13.87 -4.29 4.63
N PHE A 381 -13.66 -5.11 3.62
CA PHE A 381 -12.57 -4.95 2.67
C PHE A 381 -13.03 -4.20 1.42
N PHE A 382 -12.34 -3.11 1.12
CA PHE A 382 -12.54 -2.30 -0.09
C PHE A 382 -11.49 -2.65 -1.13
N ASP A 383 -11.96 -3.17 -2.26
CA ASP A 383 -11.06 -3.42 -3.39
C ASP A 383 -10.53 -2.10 -3.97
N VAL A 384 -9.29 -2.09 -4.44
CA VAL A 384 -8.59 -1.00 -5.16
C VAL A 384 -8.36 0.31 -4.38
N MET A 385 -9.21 0.70 -3.43
CA MET A 385 -9.25 2.07 -2.87
C MET A 385 -7.94 2.56 -2.24
N SER A 386 -7.10 1.67 -1.71
CA SER A 386 -5.76 2.02 -1.23
C SER A 386 -4.62 1.48 -2.10
N ALA A 387 -4.94 0.99 -3.31
CA ALA A 387 -3.98 0.43 -4.24
C ALA A 387 -3.55 1.38 -5.36
N ILE A 388 -4.42 2.28 -5.75
CA ILE A 388 -4.21 3.26 -6.83
C ILE A 388 -4.53 4.68 -6.36
N GLU A 389 -4.09 5.68 -7.13
CA GLU A 389 -4.48 7.06 -6.88
C GLU A 389 -5.99 7.22 -6.89
N PRO A 390 -6.56 8.04 -5.96
CA PRO A 390 -7.98 8.33 -5.94
C PRO A 390 -8.47 8.84 -7.30
N ARG A 391 -9.57 8.27 -7.76
CA ARG A 391 -10.06 8.53 -9.12
C ARG A 391 -10.55 9.97 -9.27
N ARG A 392 -10.06 10.65 -10.31
CA ARG A 392 -10.47 12.01 -10.67
C ARG A 392 -11.77 11.97 -11.45
N CYS A 393 -12.58 13.04 -11.29
CA CYS A 393 -13.81 13.22 -12.06
C CYS A 393 -13.95 14.66 -12.57
N GLY A 394 -14.01 14.84 -13.87
CA GLY A 394 -14.30 16.14 -14.53
C GLY A 394 -15.78 16.34 -14.87
N HIS A 395 -16.68 15.46 -14.41
CA HIS A 395 -18.12 15.58 -14.68
C HIS A 395 -18.69 16.87 -14.07
N PRO A 396 -19.41 17.71 -14.84
CA PRO A 396 -19.85 19.03 -14.35
C PRO A 396 -20.73 18.98 -13.10
N ALA A 397 -21.56 17.94 -12.93
CA ALA A 397 -22.47 17.81 -11.80
C ALA A 397 -21.82 17.20 -10.53
N HIS A 398 -20.66 16.54 -10.65
CA HIS A 398 -19.95 15.91 -9.52
C HIS A 398 -18.44 15.88 -9.76
N LYS A 399 -17.86 17.05 -9.97
CA LYS A 399 -16.42 17.22 -10.15
C LYS A 399 -15.68 16.86 -8.87
N MET A 400 -14.64 16.02 -8.99
CA MET A 400 -13.81 15.57 -7.87
C MET A 400 -12.34 15.64 -8.23
N THR A 401 -11.55 16.33 -7.43
CA THR A 401 -10.08 16.21 -7.47
C THR A 401 -9.62 14.88 -6.86
N SER A 402 -8.35 14.52 -7.03
CA SER A 402 -7.78 13.34 -6.35
C SER A 402 -7.84 13.50 -4.83
N ASP A 403 -7.60 14.73 -4.33
CA ASP A 403 -7.65 15.02 -2.89
C ASP A 403 -9.08 14.90 -2.34
N ASP A 404 -10.09 15.44 -3.08
CA ASP A 404 -11.51 15.28 -2.72
C ASP A 404 -11.91 13.80 -2.67
N MET A 405 -11.53 13.03 -3.69
CA MET A 405 -11.86 11.60 -3.77
C MET A 405 -11.13 10.81 -2.68
N GLY A 406 -9.89 11.17 -2.33
CA GLY A 406 -9.18 10.59 -1.19
C GLY A 406 -9.90 10.83 0.13
N ALA A 407 -10.49 12.02 0.33
CA ALA A 407 -11.34 12.31 1.48
C ALA A 407 -12.64 11.48 1.47
N VAL A 408 -13.20 11.18 0.29
CA VAL A 408 -14.35 10.28 0.14
C VAL A 408 -13.98 8.86 0.56
N TYR A 409 -12.83 8.34 0.12
CA TYR A 409 -12.37 7.00 0.53
C TYR A 409 -12.17 6.92 2.05
N ALA A 410 -11.55 7.95 2.66
CA ALA A 410 -11.40 8.00 4.12
C ALA A 410 -12.75 7.95 4.85
N ARG A 411 -13.78 8.67 4.35
CA ARG A 411 -15.14 8.61 4.92
C ARG A 411 -15.79 7.24 4.77
N LEU A 412 -15.53 6.51 3.67
CA LEU A 412 -16.03 5.15 3.51
C LEU A 412 -15.36 4.18 4.49
N PHE A 413 -14.05 4.30 4.70
CA PHE A 413 -13.35 3.49 5.71
C PHE A 413 -13.87 3.79 7.12
N GLU A 414 -14.13 5.06 7.44
CA GLU A 414 -14.74 5.46 8.70
C GLU A 414 -16.15 4.86 8.86
N LEU A 415 -17.01 4.98 7.84
CA LEU A 415 -18.35 4.40 7.84
C LEU A 415 -18.32 2.87 8.03
N ALA A 416 -17.37 2.18 7.40
CA ALA A 416 -17.19 0.75 7.58
C ALA A 416 -16.72 0.41 9.01
N ALA A 417 -15.76 1.16 9.55
CA ALA A 417 -15.32 0.97 10.92
C ALA A 417 -16.46 1.18 11.93
N ASP A 418 -17.31 2.19 11.73
CA ASP A 418 -18.46 2.47 12.59
C ASP A 418 -19.57 1.42 12.45
N THR A 419 -19.83 0.93 11.24
CA THR A 419 -20.93 0.00 10.97
C THR A 419 -20.53 -1.45 11.21
N MET A 420 -19.38 -1.87 10.68
CA MET A 420 -18.91 -3.26 10.68
C MET A 420 -17.93 -3.56 11.83
N GLY A 421 -17.30 -2.53 12.40
CA GLY A 421 -16.29 -2.62 13.44
C GLY A 421 -14.85 -2.53 12.92
N GLY A 422 -14.63 -2.52 11.61
CA GLY A 422 -13.30 -2.38 11.01
C GLY A 422 -13.36 -2.15 9.52
N ALA A 423 -12.25 -1.68 8.96
CA ALA A 423 -12.06 -1.50 7.53
C ALA A 423 -10.71 -2.04 7.06
N ALA A 424 -10.68 -2.50 5.82
CA ALA A 424 -9.47 -3.01 5.17
C ALA A 424 -9.46 -2.63 3.68
N SER A 425 -8.32 -2.70 3.03
CA SER A 425 -8.23 -2.44 1.60
C SER A 425 -7.04 -3.15 0.96
N GLU A 426 -6.75 -2.87 -0.31
CA GLU A 426 -5.86 -3.72 -1.10
C GLU A 426 -4.38 -3.40 -0.89
N SER A 427 -3.97 -2.13 -0.73
CA SER A 427 -2.55 -1.75 -0.69
C SER A 427 -2.28 -0.51 0.18
N GLY A 428 -1.09 0.09 0.04
CA GLY A 428 -0.47 0.96 1.03
C GLY A 428 -0.66 2.46 0.89
N PHE A 429 -1.64 2.96 0.11
CA PHE A 429 -1.99 4.39 0.15
C PHE A 429 -2.43 4.79 1.54
N ASP A 430 -1.82 5.82 2.11
CA ASP A 430 -2.07 6.24 3.49
C ASP A 430 -3.22 7.26 3.62
N LEU A 431 -3.95 7.54 2.54
CA LEU A 431 -5.20 8.28 2.58
C LEU A 431 -6.25 7.48 3.36
N GLY A 432 -6.69 8.05 4.49
CA GLY A 432 -7.64 7.37 5.37
C GLY A 432 -7.05 6.22 6.20
N ILE A 433 -5.74 6.07 6.23
CA ILE A 433 -5.00 5.00 6.93
C ILE A 433 -5.41 4.83 8.40
N ARG A 434 -5.83 5.91 9.09
CA ARG A 434 -6.29 5.91 10.49
C ARG A 434 -7.51 5.02 10.74
N HIS A 435 -8.28 4.71 9.69
CA HIS A 435 -9.49 3.89 9.75
C HIS A 435 -9.25 2.45 9.28
N LEU A 436 -8.09 2.16 8.67
CA LEU A 436 -7.77 0.82 8.20
C LEU A 436 -7.19 -0.06 9.31
N ASP A 437 -7.63 -1.30 9.36
CA ASP A 437 -7.06 -2.33 10.23
C ASP A 437 -6.03 -3.17 9.48
N TYR A 438 -6.27 -3.53 8.21
CA TYR A 438 -5.28 -4.21 7.41
C TYR A 438 -5.34 -3.81 5.94
N VAL A 439 -4.21 -4.03 5.26
CA VAL A 439 -4.11 -4.00 3.80
C VAL A 439 -3.60 -5.35 3.30
N ASN A 440 -4.14 -5.84 2.17
CA ASN A 440 -3.82 -7.18 1.69
C ASN A 440 -2.35 -7.32 1.32
N TYR A 441 -1.75 -6.29 0.71
CA TYR A 441 -0.33 -6.29 0.37
C TYR A 441 0.17 -4.86 0.18
N LEU A 442 1.45 -4.69 0.38
CA LEU A 442 2.16 -3.51 -0.09
C LEU A 442 2.67 -3.76 -1.52
N TRP A 443 2.93 -2.70 -2.26
CA TRP A 443 3.47 -2.81 -3.60
C TRP A 443 4.92 -2.33 -3.63
N HIS A 444 5.78 -3.02 -2.89
CA HIS A 444 7.21 -2.82 -2.97
C HIS A 444 7.76 -3.25 -4.33
N GLU A 445 8.93 -2.74 -4.68
CA GLU A 445 9.62 -3.11 -5.91
C GLU A 445 10.45 -4.41 -5.77
N ILE A 446 10.20 -5.25 -4.74
CA ILE A 446 10.98 -6.48 -4.48
C ILE A 446 10.99 -7.39 -5.71
N GLY A 447 9.83 -7.63 -6.32
CA GLY A 447 9.73 -8.45 -7.52
C GLY A 447 10.41 -7.82 -8.74
N PHE A 448 10.32 -6.52 -8.91
CA PHE A 448 10.95 -5.80 -10.02
C PHE A 448 12.47 -5.67 -9.85
N TRP A 449 12.95 -5.52 -8.63
CA TRP A 449 14.37 -5.55 -8.32
C TRP A 449 14.99 -6.90 -8.70
N LYS A 450 14.39 -8.02 -8.29
CA LYS A 450 14.84 -9.36 -8.65
C LYS A 450 14.80 -9.61 -10.16
N ASN A 451 13.82 -9.07 -10.87
CA ASN A 451 13.67 -9.19 -12.33
C ASN A 451 14.54 -8.20 -13.12
N ASN A 452 15.38 -7.41 -12.43
CA ASN A 452 16.29 -6.42 -13.05
C ASN A 452 15.59 -5.42 -13.99
N ARG A 453 14.33 -5.06 -13.69
CA ARG A 453 13.52 -4.12 -14.49
C ARG A 453 14.25 -2.79 -14.75
N TYR A 454 15.00 -2.31 -13.77
CA TYR A 454 15.71 -1.02 -13.82
C TYR A 454 17.19 -1.17 -14.14
N LYS A 455 17.61 -2.29 -14.73
CA LYS A 455 18.99 -2.54 -15.22
C LYS A 455 20.08 -2.22 -14.18
N GLY A 456 19.83 -2.56 -12.92
CA GLY A 456 20.76 -2.33 -11.82
C GLY A 456 20.81 -0.89 -11.31
N PHE A 457 19.93 0.01 -11.76
CA PHE A 457 19.78 1.35 -11.19
C PHE A 457 19.08 1.32 -9.83
N LEU A 458 18.27 0.30 -9.59
CA LEU A 458 17.67 -0.01 -8.30
C LEU A 458 18.59 -0.98 -7.54
N SER A 459 19.01 -0.61 -6.33
CA SER A 459 19.96 -1.40 -5.51
C SER A 459 19.25 -2.33 -4.53
N GLY A 460 18.01 -2.02 -4.14
CA GLY A 460 17.23 -2.83 -3.22
C GLY A 460 15.99 -2.12 -2.71
N VAL A 461 15.39 -2.70 -1.67
CA VAL A 461 14.21 -2.16 -0.99
C VAL A 461 14.43 -2.18 0.51
N PHE A 462 14.21 -1.05 1.19
CA PHE A 462 14.15 -0.93 2.64
C PHE A 462 12.68 -1.01 3.12
N PRO A 463 12.40 -1.51 4.33
CA PRO A 463 11.05 -1.57 4.88
C PRO A 463 10.55 -0.20 5.39
N VAL A 464 10.48 0.81 4.50
CA VAL A 464 10.12 2.19 4.90
C VAL A 464 8.67 2.27 5.33
N TRP A 465 7.75 1.69 4.58
CA TRP A 465 6.32 1.72 4.94
C TRP A 465 6.08 0.98 6.26
N GLU A 466 6.75 -0.14 6.44
CA GLU A 466 6.69 -0.95 7.67
C GLU A 466 7.21 -0.16 8.88
N LEU A 467 8.34 0.52 8.75
CA LEU A 467 8.87 1.40 9.81
C LEU A 467 7.90 2.54 10.15
N VAL A 468 7.07 2.98 9.19
CA VAL A 468 6.05 4.01 9.45
C VAL A 468 4.80 3.41 10.10
N TYR A 469 4.27 2.28 9.60
CA TYR A 469 2.91 1.84 9.95
C TYR A 469 2.83 0.48 10.67
N HIS A 470 3.95 -0.23 10.90
CA HIS A 470 3.92 -1.45 11.71
C HIS A 470 3.35 -1.17 13.10
N GLY A 471 2.44 -2.04 13.54
CA GLY A 471 1.67 -1.87 14.76
C GLY A 471 0.50 -0.88 14.66
N VAL A 472 0.30 -0.24 13.51
CA VAL A 472 -0.86 0.63 13.21
C VAL A 472 -1.84 -0.08 12.29
N VAL A 473 -1.34 -0.62 11.17
CA VAL A 473 -2.10 -1.35 10.16
C VAL A 473 -1.38 -2.65 9.88
N PHE A 474 -2.13 -3.74 9.71
CA PHE A 474 -1.58 -5.05 9.38
C PHE A 474 -1.44 -5.22 7.86
N TYR A 475 -0.41 -5.97 7.41
CA TYR A 475 -0.05 -6.04 5.99
C TYR A 475 0.74 -7.30 5.63
N THR A 476 0.74 -7.64 4.34
CA THR A 476 1.81 -8.39 3.69
C THR A 476 2.72 -7.42 2.93
N SER A 477 4.03 -7.48 3.13
CA SER A 477 4.96 -6.45 2.64
C SER A 477 5.07 -6.34 1.11
N ASP A 478 4.72 -7.38 0.36
CA ASP A 478 4.75 -7.32 -1.10
C ASP A 478 3.78 -8.33 -1.71
N ARG A 479 3.20 -7.99 -2.85
CA ARG A 479 2.35 -8.90 -3.63
C ARG A 479 3.06 -10.24 -3.95
N TRP A 480 4.36 -10.20 -4.17
CA TRP A 480 5.17 -11.40 -4.36
C TRP A 480 5.17 -12.33 -3.14
N LEU A 481 4.97 -11.80 -1.93
CA LEU A 481 4.91 -12.57 -0.67
C LEU A 481 3.53 -13.17 -0.39
N GLN A 482 2.48 -12.78 -1.09
CA GLN A 482 1.11 -13.24 -0.86
C GLN A 482 0.90 -14.75 -1.07
N ASN A 483 1.82 -15.45 -1.71
CA ASN A 483 1.72 -16.89 -1.97
C ASN A 483 0.40 -17.30 -2.63
N HIS A 484 0.06 -16.64 -3.73
CA HIS A 484 -1.09 -17.02 -4.55
C HIS A 484 -0.71 -17.17 -6.02
N THR A 485 -1.47 -17.97 -6.73
CA THR A 485 -1.49 -18.01 -8.20
C THR A 485 -2.86 -17.56 -8.69
N TYR A 486 -2.95 -17.12 -9.91
CA TYR A 486 -4.23 -17.08 -10.61
C TYR A 486 -4.63 -18.51 -10.96
N GLY A 487 -5.94 -18.79 -10.92
CA GLY A 487 -6.50 -20.10 -11.26
C GLY A 487 -6.29 -20.51 -12.72
N ASN A 488 -6.98 -21.56 -13.16
CA ASN A 488 -6.76 -22.21 -14.44
C ASN A 488 -6.83 -21.25 -15.63
N GLU A 489 -5.67 -20.99 -16.23
CA GLU A 489 -5.55 -20.24 -17.47
C GLU A 489 -5.82 -21.14 -18.67
N ASP A 490 -7.08 -21.41 -19.00
CA ASP A 490 -7.39 -21.91 -20.33
C ASP A 490 -7.39 -20.76 -21.35
N ARG A 491 -6.21 -20.36 -21.76
CA ARG A 491 -6.02 -19.30 -22.77
C ARG A 491 -6.31 -19.76 -24.19
N SER A 492 -6.49 -21.06 -24.42
CA SER A 492 -6.71 -21.62 -25.76
C SER A 492 -7.99 -21.09 -26.39
N ASN A 493 -9.04 -20.86 -25.61
CA ASN A 493 -10.31 -20.28 -26.03
C ASN A 493 -10.42 -18.76 -25.83
N GLY A 494 -9.34 -18.09 -25.38
CA GLY A 494 -9.31 -16.65 -25.09
C GLY A 494 -10.10 -16.24 -23.86
N ALA A 495 -10.25 -17.15 -22.90
CA ALA A 495 -10.92 -16.87 -21.64
C ALA A 495 -10.03 -17.28 -20.45
N PHE A 496 -10.34 -16.74 -19.29
CA PHE A 496 -9.60 -16.91 -18.06
C PHE A 496 -10.55 -17.13 -16.89
N ASP A 497 -10.23 -18.13 -16.06
CA ASP A 497 -10.86 -18.36 -14.78
C ASP A 497 -10.13 -17.58 -13.68
N PHE A 498 -10.82 -16.62 -13.06
CA PHE A 498 -10.24 -15.74 -12.04
C PHE A 498 -10.25 -16.35 -10.63
N GLY A 499 -10.09 -17.67 -10.51
CA GLY A 499 -9.83 -18.34 -9.25
C GLY A 499 -8.39 -18.11 -8.78
N TRP A 500 -8.16 -17.96 -7.48
CA TRP A 500 -6.83 -17.78 -6.90
C TRP A 500 -6.47 -18.95 -6.00
N GLY A 501 -5.31 -19.56 -6.25
CA GLY A 501 -4.75 -20.62 -5.42
C GLY A 501 -3.52 -20.18 -4.64
N ILE A 502 -3.06 -21.03 -3.74
CA ILE A 502 -1.87 -20.79 -2.93
C ILE A 502 -0.64 -21.31 -3.65
N TYR A 503 0.43 -20.51 -3.70
CA TYR A 503 1.74 -20.96 -4.15
C TYR A 503 2.29 -22.04 -3.22
N ASP A 504 2.87 -23.10 -3.80
CA ASP A 504 3.76 -23.97 -3.06
C ASP A 504 5.05 -23.21 -2.70
N ARG A 505 5.29 -23.04 -1.39
CA ARG A 505 6.47 -22.35 -0.86
C ARG A 505 7.69 -23.26 -0.68
N LYS A 506 7.61 -24.55 -1.01
CA LYS A 506 8.70 -25.50 -0.79
C LYS A 506 10.02 -25.07 -1.42
N GLU A 507 9.94 -24.38 -2.55
CA GLU A 507 11.10 -24.00 -3.34
C GLU A 507 11.57 -22.55 -3.11
N ASP A 508 10.88 -21.75 -2.27
CA ASP A 508 11.21 -20.34 -2.06
C ASP A 508 11.30 -19.97 -0.56
N PRO A 509 12.38 -20.40 0.12
CA PRO A 509 12.61 -20.01 1.51
C PRO A 509 12.74 -18.50 1.71
N GLU A 510 13.15 -17.75 0.68
CA GLU A 510 13.28 -16.30 0.78
C GLU A 510 11.94 -15.60 1.05
N LYS A 511 10.85 -16.11 0.49
CA LYS A 511 9.51 -15.53 0.77
C LYS A 511 9.14 -15.68 2.24
N ALA A 512 9.31 -16.87 2.80
CA ALA A 512 9.01 -17.14 4.20
C ALA A 512 9.89 -16.29 5.15
N LEU A 513 11.19 -16.19 4.85
CA LEU A 513 12.13 -15.37 5.62
C LEU A 513 11.84 -13.87 5.47
N LYS A 514 11.43 -13.39 4.29
CA LYS A 514 11.10 -11.98 4.05
C LYS A 514 9.85 -11.54 4.84
N ILE A 515 8.89 -12.44 5.03
CA ILE A 515 7.74 -12.19 5.92
C ILE A 515 8.21 -11.90 7.34
N VAL A 516 9.21 -12.65 7.85
CA VAL A 516 9.77 -12.45 9.19
C VAL A 516 10.59 -11.16 9.26
N GLU A 517 11.48 -10.91 8.28
CA GLU A 517 12.34 -9.71 8.24
C GLU A 517 11.51 -8.42 8.22
N PHE A 518 10.46 -8.37 7.39
CA PHE A 518 9.63 -7.18 7.22
C PHE A 518 8.43 -7.12 8.20
N GLY A 519 8.37 -8.02 9.19
CA GLY A 519 7.28 -8.03 10.16
C GLY A 519 5.90 -8.22 9.53
N SER A 520 5.84 -8.85 8.36
CA SER A 520 4.59 -9.09 7.62
C SER A 520 3.71 -10.13 8.30
N ARG A 521 2.41 -10.12 7.92
CA ARG A 521 1.53 -11.27 8.19
C ARG A 521 1.19 -11.98 6.89
N PRO A 522 0.95 -13.30 6.90
CA PRO A 522 0.41 -13.99 5.74
C PRO A 522 -1.00 -13.50 5.41
N ILE A 523 -1.23 -13.20 4.13
CA ILE A 523 -2.56 -13.03 3.55
C ILE A 523 -2.64 -14.01 2.39
N LEU A 524 -3.50 -15.01 2.52
CA LEU A 524 -3.55 -16.14 1.62
C LEU A 524 -4.79 -16.05 0.75
N TYR A 525 -4.63 -16.28 -0.55
CA TYR A 525 -5.74 -16.33 -1.50
C TYR A 525 -6.00 -17.78 -1.86
N THR A 526 -7.25 -18.21 -1.82
CA THR A 526 -7.64 -19.59 -2.15
C THR A 526 -8.97 -19.64 -2.88
N HIS A 527 -9.12 -20.64 -3.72
CA HIS A 527 -10.36 -20.98 -4.43
C HIS A 527 -10.63 -22.49 -4.42
N THR A 528 -9.86 -23.25 -3.66
CA THR A 528 -9.98 -24.70 -3.60
C THR A 528 -9.74 -25.24 -2.20
N PHE A 529 -10.50 -26.27 -1.88
CA PHE A 529 -10.35 -27.01 -0.62
C PHE A 529 -8.96 -27.69 -0.46
N GLY A 530 -8.29 -27.95 -1.60
CA GLY A 530 -6.95 -28.54 -1.62
C GLY A 530 -5.85 -27.68 -0.98
N ASP A 531 -6.13 -26.38 -0.74
CA ASP A 531 -5.15 -25.45 -0.15
C ASP A 531 -5.03 -25.57 1.39
N VAL A 532 -5.89 -26.35 2.07
CA VAL A 532 -5.88 -26.52 3.53
C VAL A 532 -4.49 -26.85 4.11
N PRO A 533 -3.73 -27.81 3.57
CA PRO A 533 -2.39 -28.12 4.11
C PRO A 533 -1.43 -26.92 4.05
N SER A 534 -1.48 -26.15 2.95
CA SER A 534 -0.64 -24.96 2.75
C SER A 534 -1.03 -23.83 3.70
N ILE A 535 -2.32 -23.66 3.98
CA ILE A 535 -2.83 -22.68 4.96
C ILE A 535 -2.37 -23.05 6.37
N VAL A 536 -2.49 -24.32 6.76
CA VAL A 536 -2.02 -24.83 8.06
C VAL A 536 -0.51 -24.61 8.22
N LYS A 537 0.27 -24.86 7.16
CA LYS A 537 1.72 -24.61 7.16
C LYS A 537 2.01 -23.11 7.37
N ALA A 538 1.35 -22.23 6.63
CA ALA A 538 1.51 -20.78 6.78
C ALA A 538 1.14 -20.30 8.19
N TRP A 539 0.11 -20.89 8.81
CA TRP A 539 -0.24 -20.60 10.19
C TRP A 539 0.86 -20.99 11.17
N ARG A 540 1.43 -22.20 11.03
CA ARG A 540 2.52 -22.69 11.88
C ARG A 540 3.77 -21.81 11.79
N GLU A 541 4.11 -21.32 10.60
CA GLU A 541 5.22 -20.40 10.39
C GLU A 541 4.97 -19.01 11.01
N TYR A 542 3.73 -18.51 10.95
CA TYR A 542 3.35 -17.19 11.46
C TYR A 542 3.15 -17.17 12.99
N LYS A 543 2.60 -18.23 13.57
CA LYS A 543 2.23 -18.30 15.00
C LYS A 543 3.34 -17.86 15.96
N PRO A 544 4.63 -18.21 15.77
CA PRO A 544 5.71 -17.76 16.65
C PRO A 544 5.95 -16.25 16.67
N VAL A 545 5.69 -15.55 15.56
CA VAL A 545 5.98 -14.11 15.38
C VAL A 545 4.73 -13.23 15.43
N ARG A 546 3.53 -13.80 15.54
CA ARG A 546 2.26 -13.05 15.47
C ARG A 546 2.13 -11.94 16.52
N HIS A 547 2.72 -12.14 17.72
CA HIS A 547 2.68 -11.16 18.80
C HIS A 547 3.42 -9.86 18.47
N LEU A 548 4.36 -9.89 17.51
CA LEU A 548 5.10 -8.72 17.06
C LEU A 548 4.21 -7.74 16.29
N GLN A 549 3.07 -8.19 15.75
CA GLN A 549 2.17 -7.37 14.94
C GLN A 549 1.59 -6.15 15.67
N LYS A 550 1.51 -6.20 17.00
CA LYS A 550 1.01 -5.09 17.82
C LYS A 550 2.08 -4.07 18.21
N GLU A 551 3.36 -4.37 17.95
CA GLU A 551 4.49 -3.51 18.31
C GLU A 551 4.86 -2.59 17.14
N GLU A 552 5.55 -1.48 17.39
CA GLU A 552 6.16 -0.70 16.32
C GLU A 552 7.44 -1.38 15.83
N MET A 553 7.74 -1.30 14.55
CA MET A 553 9.06 -1.63 14.03
C MET A 553 10.00 -0.47 14.37
N SER A 554 10.89 -0.67 15.34
CA SER A 554 11.75 0.39 15.88
C SER A 554 13.09 0.50 15.14
N GLY A 555 13.49 -0.53 14.37
CA GLY A 555 14.71 -0.53 13.58
C GLY A 555 14.81 -1.72 12.64
N HIS A 556 15.68 -1.56 11.64
CA HIS A 556 16.02 -2.59 10.67
C HIS A 556 17.46 -2.34 10.19
N ARG A 557 18.27 -3.37 10.04
CA ARG A 557 19.63 -3.22 9.51
C ARG A 557 20.16 -4.53 8.92
N GLU A 558 21.04 -4.43 7.93
CA GLU A 558 21.88 -5.53 7.48
C GLU A 558 23.09 -5.65 8.44
N VAL A 559 23.14 -6.73 9.24
CA VAL A 559 24.23 -6.98 10.20
C VAL A 559 25.44 -7.64 9.55
N ALA A 560 25.21 -8.34 8.45
CA ALA A 560 26.22 -8.89 7.56
C ALA A 560 25.57 -9.16 6.20
N PRO A 561 26.32 -9.34 5.10
CA PRO A 561 25.74 -9.63 3.79
C PRO A 561 24.70 -10.76 3.85
N SER A 562 23.45 -10.46 3.45
CA SER A 562 22.30 -11.39 3.49
C SER A 562 21.91 -11.84 4.91
N VAL A 563 22.18 -11.04 5.94
CA VAL A 563 21.71 -11.26 7.31
C VAL A 563 21.13 -9.95 7.85
N PHE A 564 19.86 -9.96 8.23
CA PHE A 564 19.13 -8.74 8.61
C PHE A 564 18.58 -8.86 10.02
N GLU A 565 18.67 -7.77 10.78
CA GLU A 565 18.05 -7.62 12.10
C GLU A 565 16.89 -6.65 12.01
N THR A 566 15.75 -7.02 12.57
CA THR A 566 14.58 -6.16 12.79
C THR A 566 14.29 -6.07 14.27
N THR A 567 14.11 -4.87 14.79
CA THR A 567 13.82 -4.59 16.21
C THR A 567 12.45 -4.00 16.40
N TYR A 568 11.83 -4.29 17.53
CA TYR A 568 10.46 -3.88 17.86
C TYR A 568 10.43 -3.02 19.15
N GLY A 569 9.33 -2.30 19.33
CA GLY A 569 9.19 -1.33 20.43
C GLY A 569 9.16 -1.93 21.83
N ASP A 570 8.80 -3.21 21.96
CA ASP A 570 8.85 -3.96 23.23
C ASP A 570 10.24 -4.51 23.56
N GLY A 571 11.23 -4.33 22.69
CA GLY A 571 12.58 -4.88 22.82
C GLY A 571 12.77 -6.25 22.16
N SER A 572 11.72 -6.85 21.61
CA SER A 572 11.85 -8.05 20.78
C SER A 572 12.66 -7.76 19.53
N ARG A 573 13.35 -8.79 19.00
CA ARG A 573 14.04 -8.70 17.72
C ARG A 573 14.05 -10.01 16.98
N THR A 574 14.10 -9.93 15.64
CA THR A 574 14.37 -11.07 14.76
C THR A 574 15.70 -10.85 14.04
N VAL A 575 16.50 -11.93 13.88
CA VAL A 575 17.68 -11.90 13.01
C VAL A 575 17.52 -12.98 11.97
N VAL A 576 17.39 -12.59 10.72
CA VAL A 576 17.09 -13.45 9.58
C VAL A 576 18.37 -13.70 8.78
N ASN A 577 18.68 -14.97 8.52
CA ASN A 577 19.84 -15.42 7.76
C ASN A 577 19.40 -16.07 6.44
N TYR A 578 19.63 -15.38 5.32
CA TYR A 578 19.34 -15.89 3.97
C TYR A 578 20.46 -16.78 3.40
N ARG A 579 21.56 -16.95 4.12
CA ARG A 579 22.70 -17.77 3.67
C ARG A 579 22.34 -19.26 3.73
N LYS A 580 22.95 -20.04 2.83
CA LYS A 580 22.90 -21.50 2.86
C LYS A 580 23.84 -22.12 3.91
N SER A 581 24.46 -21.31 4.75
CA SER A 581 25.30 -21.72 5.87
C SER A 581 24.89 -20.99 7.15
N PRO A 582 25.07 -21.58 8.34
CA PRO A 582 24.83 -20.89 9.60
C PRO A 582 25.68 -19.62 9.71
N PHE A 583 25.15 -18.63 10.44
CA PHE A 583 25.85 -17.37 10.73
C PHE A 583 25.96 -17.16 12.25
N VAL A 584 27.12 -16.74 12.72
CA VAL A 584 27.35 -16.45 14.14
C VAL A 584 27.39 -14.95 14.35
N ALA A 585 26.47 -14.46 15.20
CA ALA A 585 26.45 -13.08 15.65
C ALA A 585 26.34 -13.05 17.18
N GLU A 586 27.18 -12.24 17.85
CA GLU A 586 27.14 -12.05 19.31
C GLU A 586 27.08 -13.37 20.10
N GLY A 587 27.82 -14.39 19.65
CA GLY A 587 27.85 -15.72 20.27
C GLY A 587 26.59 -16.58 20.03
N VAL A 588 25.71 -16.16 19.14
CA VAL A 588 24.48 -16.87 18.75
C VAL A 588 24.63 -17.42 17.34
N THR A 589 24.44 -18.72 17.17
CA THR A 589 24.42 -19.36 15.84
C THR A 589 23.00 -19.31 15.27
N ILE A 590 22.83 -18.57 14.18
CA ILE A 590 21.57 -18.44 13.44
C ILE A 590 21.57 -19.50 12.33
N PRO A 591 20.54 -20.37 12.24
CA PRO A 591 20.50 -21.44 11.25
C PRO A 591 20.64 -20.92 9.81
N ALA A 592 21.13 -21.78 8.91
CA ALA A 592 21.08 -21.55 7.47
C ALA A 592 19.62 -21.45 7.02
N LEU A 593 19.31 -20.52 6.10
CA LEU A 593 17.94 -20.26 5.62
C LEU A 593 16.94 -20.25 6.79
N GLY A 594 17.25 -19.47 7.85
CA GLY A 594 16.48 -19.46 9.08
C GLY A 594 16.55 -18.13 9.82
N TYR A 595 16.01 -18.11 11.02
CA TYR A 595 16.05 -16.92 11.87
C TYR A 595 16.12 -17.27 13.36
N VAL A 596 16.49 -16.30 14.16
CA VAL A 596 16.32 -16.31 15.60
C VAL A 596 15.31 -15.23 16.01
N LEU A 597 14.35 -15.61 16.84
CA LEU A 597 13.47 -14.70 17.56
C LEU A 597 14.03 -14.52 18.97
N VAL A 598 14.30 -13.28 19.34
CA VAL A 598 14.75 -12.89 20.68
C VAL A 598 13.63 -12.13 21.38
N SER A 599 13.18 -12.65 22.50
CA SER A 599 12.15 -12.01 23.34
C SER A 599 12.72 -10.87 24.17
N PRO A 600 11.89 -9.97 24.76
CA PRO A 600 12.36 -8.85 25.60
C PRO A 600 13.18 -9.26 26.80
N ASP A 601 12.93 -10.44 27.37
CA ASP A 601 13.69 -11.05 28.49
C ASP A 601 15.00 -11.71 28.06
N GLY A 602 15.33 -11.67 26.77
CA GLY A 602 16.54 -12.29 26.20
C GLY A 602 16.38 -13.76 25.83
N GLY A 603 15.21 -14.37 26.00
CA GLY A 603 14.89 -15.71 25.54
C GLY A 603 15.08 -15.83 24.03
N LYS A 604 15.61 -16.98 23.57
CA LYS A 604 15.95 -17.19 22.14
C LYS A 604 15.28 -18.46 21.62
N ARG A 605 14.57 -18.31 20.48
CA ARG A 605 13.99 -19.41 19.73
C ARG A 605 14.56 -19.42 18.31
N PHE A 606 14.88 -20.59 17.79
CA PHE A 606 15.57 -20.74 16.52
C PHE A 606 14.66 -21.45 15.53
N PHE A 607 14.65 -20.98 14.29
CA PHE A 607 13.82 -21.51 13.22
C PHE A 607 14.67 -21.73 11.99
N ALA A 608 14.47 -22.84 11.30
CA ALA A 608 15.13 -23.16 10.05
C ALA A 608 14.10 -23.59 9.00
N PHE A 609 14.37 -23.29 7.75
CA PHE A 609 13.53 -23.71 6.65
C PHE A 609 13.86 -25.15 6.24
N SER A 610 12.82 -25.95 6.04
CA SER A 610 12.87 -27.24 5.37
C SER A 610 11.77 -27.33 4.32
N GLU A 611 11.96 -28.16 3.29
CA GLU A 611 10.96 -28.33 2.23
C GLU A 611 9.63 -28.89 2.77
N THR A 612 9.70 -29.77 3.77
CA THR A 612 8.51 -30.43 4.32
C THR A 612 7.73 -29.56 5.28
N GLU A 613 8.42 -28.90 6.22
CA GLU A 613 7.79 -28.19 7.34
C GLU A 613 7.74 -26.65 7.15
N GLY A 614 8.47 -26.12 6.15
CA GLY A 614 8.68 -24.69 6.03
C GLY A 614 9.61 -24.15 7.11
N LEU A 615 9.35 -22.97 7.66
CA LEU A 615 10.07 -22.40 8.82
C LEU A 615 9.55 -23.06 10.11
N ALA A 616 10.30 -24.02 10.61
CA ALA A 616 9.98 -24.74 11.83
C ALA A 616 11.00 -24.48 12.93
N GLU A 617 10.56 -24.53 14.20
CA GLU A 617 11.44 -24.40 15.36
C GLU A 617 12.42 -25.58 15.44
N VAL A 618 13.69 -25.25 15.66
CA VAL A 618 14.76 -26.25 15.82
C VAL A 618 15.34 -26.13 17.22
N THR A 619 15.52 -27.30 17.86
CA THR A 619 16.27 -27.37 19.12
C THR A 619 17.75 -27.19 18.85
N LYS A 620 18.44 -26.40 19.69
CA LYS A 620 19.91 -26.31 19.69
C LYS A 620 20.58 -27.59 20.13
#